data_695c99f77a122b883d79fb002fd770f7
#
_entry.id   695c99f77a122b883d79fb002fd770f7
#
_cell.length_a   1.000
_cell.length_b   1.000
_cell.length_c   1.000
_cell.angle_alpha   90.00
_cell.angle_beta   90.00
_cell.angle_gamma   90.00
#
_symmetry.space_group_name_H-M   'P 1'
#
loop_
_entity.id
_entity.type
_entity.pdbx_description
1 polymer ?
#
loop_
_entity_poly.entity_id
_entity_poly.type
_entity_poly.pdbx_seq_one_letter_code
_entity_poly.pdbx_strand_id
1 'polypeptide(L)'
;MKKIISDCDGVLLDWAFAFDVWMAEQGYQKLPEADQHFSQTLRYAIDEVEAQNQVSRFNESGSVGYLPAYKDSVEYVTKFADDGYRFEVISSLHMDKYAQKLRTENLKHIFGDVFDYIDCSLDFRKGKKFVLEQRYKGTGYVWLEDNVSHAEAGDEAPKRRTMQAM
;
A
#
# COMPACT_ATOMS: atom_id res chain seq x y z
N MET A 1 -16.35 -5.53 17.78
CA MET A 1 -15.32 -4.51 17.49
C MET A 1 -15.37 -4.21 16.01
N LYS A 2 -15.43 -2.94 15.61
CA LYS A 2 -15.51 -2.53 14.21
C LYS A 2 -14.09 -2.46 13.65
N LYS A 3 -13.79 -3.21 12.57
CA LYS A 3 -12.48 -3.22 11.95
C LYS A 3 -12.54 -2.99 10.44
N ILE A 4 -11.52 -2.31 9.93
CA ILE A 4 -11.25 -2.13 8.51
C ILE A 4 -9.85 -2.70 8.24
N ILE A 5 -9.76 -3.59 7.27
CA ILE A 5 -8.49 -4.13 6.79
C ILE A 5 -8.10 -3.32 5.55
N SER A 6 -6.87 -2.84 5.49
CA SER A 6 -6.43 -1.96 4.40
C SER A 6 -5.08 -2.38 3.87
N ASP A 7 -4.90 -2.23 2.54
CA ASP A 7 -3.56 -2.08 2.00
C ASP A 7 -2.95 -0.74 2.43
N CYS A 8 -1.65 -0.60 2.24
CA CYS A 8 -0.91 0.62 2.52
C CYS A 8 -0.74 1.48 1.27
N ASP A 9 -0.04 0.93 0.27
CA ASP A 9 0.35 1.66 -0.94
C ASP A 9 -0.84 1.81 -1.88
N GLY A 10 -1.08 3.01 -2.39
CA GLY A 10 -2.22 3.30 -3.26
C GLY A 10 -3.55 3.46 -2.51
N VAL A 11 -3.61 3.17 -1.21
CA VAL A 11 -4.81 3.31 -0.38
C VAL A 11 -4.62 4.34 0.74
N LEU A 12 -3.62 4.16 1.57
CA LEU A 12 -3.29 5.06 2.68
C LEU A 12 -2.18 6.04 2.32
N LEU A 13 -1.11 5.53 1.70
CA LEU A 13 0.09 6.27 1.34
C LEU A 13 0.27 6.34 -0.17
N ASP A 14 0.71 7.49 -0.65
CA ASP A 14 1.02 7.73 -2.06
C ASP A 14 2.43 7.25 -2.41
N TRP A 15 2.55 5.93 -2.52
CA TRP A 15 3.80 5.26 -2.90
C TRP A 15 4.25 5.69 -4.29
N ALA A 16 3.31 5.80 -5.24
CA ALA A 16 3.63 6.12 -6.63
C ALA A 16 4.25 7.50 -6.77
N PHE A 17 3.73 8.51 -6.06
CA PHE A 17 4.33 9.84 -6.05
C PHE A 17 5.74 9.82 -5.45
N ALA A 18 5.93 9.17 -4.31
CA ALA A 18 7.24 9.10 -3.67
C ALA A 18 8.25 8.33 -4.52
N PHE A 19 7.82 7.27 -5.20
CA PHE A 19 8.65 6.52 -6.14
C PHE A 19 9.01 7.36 -7.37
N ASP A 20 8.07 8.12 -7.93
CA ASP A 20 8.34 9.03 -9.05
C ASP A 20 9.39 10.09 -8.69
N VAL A 21 9.32 10.68 -7.50
CA VAL A 21 10.34 11.62 -7.00
C VAL A 21 11.71 10.94 -6.91
N TRP A 22 11.74 9.75 -6.30
CA TRP A 22 12.98 8.98 -6.15
C TRP A 22 13.58 8.59 -7.51
N MET A 23 12.76 8.15 -8.46
CA MET A 23 13.21 7.81 -9.82
C MET A 23 13.81 9.02 -10.54
N ALA A 24 13.20 10.21 -10.39
CA ALA A 24 13.74 11.44 -10.95
C ALA A 24 15.12 11.77 -10.36
N GLU A 25 15.33 11.58 -9.07
CA GLU A 25 16.61 11.73 -8.39
C GLU A 25 17.67 10.72 -8.89
N GLN A 26 17.24 9.53 -9.33
CA GLN A 26 18.11 8.54 -9.97
C GLN A 26 18.38 8.83 -11.46
N GLY A 27 17.79 9.89 -12.03
CA GLY A 27 17.98 10.30 -13.42
C GLY A 27 16.98 9.69 -14.41
N TYR A 28 15.97 8.97 -13.96
CA TYR A 28 14.90 8.45 -14.82
C TYR A 28 13.87 9.53 -15.11
N GLN A 29 13.38 9.57 -16.35
CA GLN A 29 12.31 10.47 -16.77
C GLN A 29 11.01 9.69 -16.93
N LYS A 30 9.99 10.14 -16.21
CA LYS A 30 8.63 9.62 -16.35
C LYS A 30 8.07 10.02 -17.72
N LEU A 31 7.46 9.08 -18.43
CA LEU A 31 6.80 9.36 -19.69
C LEU A 31 5.55 10.26 -19.52
N PRO A 32 5.15 11.05 -20.51
CA PRO A 32 4.01 11.96 -20.40
C PRO A 32 2.69 11.27 -20.00
N GLU A 33 2.48 10.02 -20.44
CA GLU A 33 1.25 9.25 -20.20
C GLU A 33 1.39 8.25 -19.04
N ALA A 34 2.47 8.36 -18.26
CA ALA A 34 2.81 7.40 -17.22
C ALA A 34 1.70 7.19 -16.19
N ASP A 35 0.95 8.24 -15.85
CA ASP A 35 -0.09 8.15 -14.81
C ASP A 35 -1.32 7.33 -15.24
N GLN A 36 -1.40 6.93 -16.51
CA GLN A 36 -2.40 6.00 -17.03
C GLN A 36 -1.97 4.52 -16.84
N HIS A 37 -0.72 4.28 -16.42
CA HIS A 37 -0.17 2.95 -16.31
C HIS A 37 0.22 2.60 -14.88
N PHE A 38 -0.13 1.40 -14.48
CA PHE A 38 0.28 0.83 -13.20
C PHE A 38 1.71 0.26 -13.26
N SER A 39 2.09 -0.29 -14.41
CA SER A 39 3.40 -0.93 -14.62
C SER A 39 4.54 0.09 -14.72
N GLN A 40 5.60 -0.09 -13.97
CA GLN A 40 6.79 0.78 -14.01
C GLN A 40 7.53 0.67 -15.34
N THR A 41 7.45 -0.47 -16.03
CA THR A 41 8.02 -0.63 -17.38
C THR A 41 7.40 0.34 -18.37
N LEU A 42 6.08 0.53 -18.29
CA LEU A 42 5.35 1.47 -19.16
C LEU A 42 5.51 2.93 -18.70
N ARG A 43 5.66 3.16 -17.40
CA ARG A 43 5.81 4.52 -16.86
C ARG A 43 7.15 5.15 -17.23
N TYR A 44 8.22 4.35 -17.31
CA TYR A 44 9.60 4.83 -17.48
C TYR A 44 10.28 4.31 -18.74
N ALA A 45 9.62 3.51 -19.56
CA ALA A 45 10.20 2.84 -20.75
C ALA A 45 11.47 2.03 -20.41
N ILE A 46 11.43 1.29 -19.32
CA ILE A 46 12.50 0.40 -18.87
C ILE A 46 12.05 -1.05 -18.95
N ASP A 47 12.99 -1.99 -18.98
CA ASP A 47 12.64 -3.41 -18.98
C ASP A 47 12.15 -3.88 -17.59
N GLU A 48 11.56 -5.08 -17.54
CA GLU A 48 10.96 -5.63 -16.32
C GLU A 48 12.00 -5.87 -15.21
N VAL A 49 13.21 -6.30 -15.58
CA VAL A 49 14.30 -6.55 -14.60
C VAL A 49 14.72 -5.25 -13.95
N GLU A 50 14.92 -4.20 -14.76
CA GLU A 50 15.26 -2.87 -14.26
C GLU A 50 14.13 -2.28 -13.41
N ALA A 51 12.88 -2.43 -13.84
CA ALA A 51 11.72 -1.98 -13.06
C ALA A 51 11.67 -2.64 -11.67
N GLN A 52 11.84 -3.97 -11.60
CA GLN A 52 11.86 -4.70 -10.34
C GLN A 52 13.05 -4.31 -9.46
N ASN A 53 14.23 -4.08 -10.06
CA ASN A 53 15.41 -3.64 -9.33
C ASN A 53 15.19 -2.25 -8.70
N GLN A 54 14.62 -1.32 -9.44
CA GLN A 54 14.36 0.03 -8.93
C GLN A 54 13.29 0.03 -7.83
N VAL A 55 12.23 -0.75 -7.97
CA VAL A 55 11.23 -0.93 -6.91
C VAL A 55 11.85 -1.53 -5.64
N SER A 56 12.70 -2.56 -5.78
CA SER A 56 13.40 -3.16 -4.63
C SER A 56 14.31 -2.15 -3.93
N ARG A 57 15.13 -1.41 -4.70
CA ARG A 57 16.04 -0.38 -4.16
C ARG A 57 15.28 0.73 -3.44
N PHE A 58 14.16 1.19 -4.00
CA PHE A 58 13.32 2.19 -3.34
C PHE A 58 12.73 1.64 -2.04
N ASN A 59 12.16 0.44 -2.08
CA ASN A 59 11.53 -0.18 -0.91
C ASN A 59 12.53 -0.51 0.22
N GLU A 60 13.82 -0.68 -0.11
CA GLU A 60 14.91 -0.85 0.86
C GLU A 60 15.51 0.47 1.33
N SER A 61 15.18 1.57 0.66
CA SER A 61 15.73 2.89 1.00
C SER A 61 15.06 3.51 2.22
N GLY A 62 15.69 4.52 2.82
CA GLY A 62 15.10 5.33 3.89
C GLY A 62 13.84 6.07 3.48
N SER A 63 13.60 6.25 2.16
CA SER A 63 12.45 6.98 1.62
C SER A 63 11.10 6.37 2.00
N VAL A 64 11.03 5.07 2.24
CA VAL A 64 9.78 4.40 2.66
C VAL A 64 9.30 4.78 4.06
N GLY A 65 10.14 5.46 4.84
CA GLY A 65 9.76 6.05 6.13
C GLY A 65 9.09 7.42 6.03
N TYR A 66 8.99 7.98 4.82
CA TYR A 66 8.54 9.36 4.59
C TYR A 66 7.55 9.47 3.42
N LEU A 67 6.79 8.43 3.12
CA LEU A 67 5.77 8.50 2.10
C LEU A 67 4.65 9.46 2.54
N PRO A 68 4.18 10.34 1.64
CA PRO A 68 3.01 11.16 1.92
C PRO A 68 1.74 10.32 1.97
N ALA A 69 0.78 10.73 2.78
CA ALA A 69 -0.55 10.15 2.74
C ALA A 69 -1.41 10.84 1.67
N TYR A 70 -2.39 10.11 1.13
CA TYR A 70 -3.47 10.76 0.40
C TYR A 70 -4.28 11.64 1.34
N LYS A 71 -4.70 12.81 0.85
CA LYS A 71 -5.49 13.75 1.67
C LYS A 71 -6.78 13.12 2.17
N ASP A 72 -7.48 12.41 1.30
CA ASP A 72 -8.72 11.71 1.62
C ASP A 72 -8.49 10.53 2.57
N SER A 73 -7.35 9.84 2.49
CA SER A 73 -7.05 8.76 3.45
C SER A 73 -6.94 9.27 4.88
N VAL A 74 -6.30 10.44 5.09
CA VAL A 74 -6.22 11.06 6.42
C VAL A 74 -7.60 11.42 6.93
N GLU A 75 -8.43 12.04 6.08
CA GLU A 75 -9.79 12.44 6.43
C GLU A 75 -10.66 11.23 6.81
N TYR A 76 -10.69 10.20 5.97
CA TYR A 76 -11.53 9.03 6.20
C TYR A 76 -11.04 8.14 7.35
N VAL A 77 -9.73 7.95 7.52
CA VAL A 77 -9.19 7.20 8.65
C VAL A 77 -9.58 7.89 9.96
N THR A 78 -9.42 9.22 10.04
CA THR A 78 -9.82 10.00 11.21
C THR A 78 -11.31 9.82 11.50
N LYS A 79 -12.16 10.01 10.50
CA LYS A 79 -13.61 9.88 10.64
C LYS A 79 -14.03 8.49 11.12
N PHE A 80 -13.47 7.42 10.52
CA PHE A 80 -13.80 6.06 10.94
C PHE A 80 -13.26 5.72 12.33
N ALA A 81 -12.08 6.26 12.70
CA ALA A 81 -11.55 6.10 14.05
C ALA A 81 -12.45 6.78 15.09
N ASP A 82 -12.95 7.97 14.81
CA ASP A 82 -13.91 8.69 15.65
C ASP A 82 -15.23 7.92 15.79
N ASP A 83 -15.66 7.20 14.75
CA ASP A 83 -16.82 6.30 14.74
C ASP A 83 -16.55 4.94 15.44
N GLY A 84 -15.38 4.77 16.03
CA GLY A 84 -14.97 3.59 16.80
C GLY A 84 -14.44 2.42 15.98
N TYR A 85 -13.99 2.67 14.75
CA TYR A 85 -13.27 1.67 13.95
C TYR A 85 -11.79 1.64 14.32
N ARG A 86 -11.19 0.44 14.24
CA ARG A 86 -9.76 0.22 14.30
C ARG A 86 -9.30 -0.33 12.94
N PHE A 87 -8.07 -0.07 12.58
CA PHE A 87 -7.49 -0.48 11.31
C PHE A 87 -6.47 -1.60 11.50
N GLU A 88 -6.45 -2.51 10.54
CA GLU A 88 -5.36 -3.46 10.38
C GLU A 88 -4.78 -3.31 8.97
N VAL A 89 -3.47 -3.21 8.84
CA VAL A 89 -2.78 -3.01 7.56
C VAL A 89 -2.08 -4.30 7.15
N ILE A 90 -2.34 -4.75 5.92
CA ILE A 90 -1.66 -5.86 5.28
C ILE A 90 -1.05 -5.35 3.99
N SER A 91 0.25 -5.15 3.99
CA SER A 91 0.98 -4.53 2.88
C SER A 91 2.11 -5.42 2.40
N SER A 92 2.29 -5.44 1.10
CA SER A 92 3.47 -6.03 0.47
C SER A 92 4.54 -4.96 0.34
N LEU A 93 5.71 -5.21 0.91
CA LEU A 93 6.84 -4.29 0.81
C LEU A 93 8.08 -5.06 0.36
N HIS A 94 8.97 -5.34 1.27
CA HIS A 94 10.22 -6.05 1.07
C HIS A 94 10.55 -6.88 2.32
N MET A 95 11.41 -7.90 2.15
CA MET A 95 11.83 -8.75 3.27
C MET A 95 12.77 -8.04 4.26
N ASP A 96 13.26 -6.85 3.93
CA ASP A 96 14.11 -6.04 4.80
C ASP A 96 13.35 -5.55 6.03
N LYS A 97 13.81 -5.95 7.21
CA LYS A 97 13.17 -5.61 8.48
C LYS A 97 13.23 -4.12 8.82
N TYR A 98 14.27 -3.44 8.34
CA TYR A 98 14.42 -2.01 8.57
C TYR A 98 13.40 -1.21 7.74
N ALA A 99 13.21 -1.60 6.48
CA ALA A 99 12.18 -1.02 5.62
C ALA A 99 10.77 -1.22 6.21
N GLN A 100 10.48 -2.42 6.72
CA GLN A 100 9.21 -2.73 7.39
C GLN A 100 8.98 -1.84 8.63
N LYS A 101 10.03 -1.64 9.43
CA LYS A 101 9.99 -0.74 10.59
C LYS A 101 9.71 0.70 10.17
N LEU A 102 10.44 1.22 9.19
CA LEU A 102 10.25 2.58 8.67
C LEU A 102 8.83 2.82 8.16
N ARG A 103 8.28 1.86 7.41
CA ARG A 103 6.91 1.93 6.92
C ARG A 103 5.89 1.96 8.07
N THR A 104 6.08 1.10 9.06
CA THR A 104 5.22 1.06 10.25
C THR A 104 5.26 2.38 11.02
N GLU A 105 6.45 2.95 11.20
CA GLU A 105 6.63 4.24 11.86
C GLU A 105 6.00 5.38 11.06
N ASN A 106 6.13 5.36 9.72
CA ASN A 106 5.49 6.34 8.85
C ASN A 106 3.97 6.34 8.99
N LEU A 107 3.34 5.16 8.96
CA LEU A 107 1.89 5.02 9.17
C LEU A 107 1.46 5.57 10.54
N LYS A 108 2.15 5.18 11.60
CA LYS A 108 1.84 5.64 12.96
C LYS A 108 2.06 7.15 13.14
N HIS A 109 3.06 7.70 12.49
CA HIS A 109 3.35 9.13 12.54
C HIS A 109 2.22 9.95 11.90
N ILE A 110 1.70 9.49 10.76
CA ILE A 110 0.66 10.22 10.01
C ILE A 110 -0.72 10.03 10.64
N PHE A 111 -1.10 8.79 10.97
CA PHE A 111 -2.47 8.44 11.37
C PHE A 111 -2.65 8.29 12.88
N GLY A 112 -1.58 8.30 13.66
CA GLY A 112 -1.66 8.14 15.11
C GLY A 112 -1.98 6.72 15.57
N ASP A 113 -2.60 6.60 16.73
CA ASP A 113 -2.97 5.30 17.35
C ASP A 113 -4.33 4.81 16.86
N VAL A 114 -4.42 4.47 15.58
CA VAL A 114 -5.64 3.92 14.97
C VAL A 114 -5.49 2.44 14.57
N PHE A 115 -4.27 1.91 14.63
CA PHE A 115 -3.95 0.57 14.15
C PHE A 115 -3.87 -0.46 15.27
N ASP A 116 -4.60 -1.57 15.12
CA ASP A 116 -4.45 -2.76 15.97
C ASP A 116 -3.34 -3.68 15.48
N TYR A 117 -3.08 -3.67 14.17
CA TYR A 117 -2.09 -4.53 13.53
C TYR A 117 -1.55 -3.89 12.25
N ILE A 118 -0.24 -4.02 12.02
CA ILE A 118 0.43 -3.60 10.79
C ILE A 118 1.38 -4.71 10.38
N ASP A 119 1.16 -5.29 9.21
CA ASP A 119 2.07 -6.25 8.58
C ASP A 119 2.55 -5.72 7.22
N CYS A 120 3.81 -5.34 7.18
CA CYS A 120 4.51 -4.93 5.95
C CYS A 120 5.55 -5.99 5.53
N SER A 121 5.44 -7.23 6.00
CA SER A 121 6.42 -8.28 5.77
C SER A 121 6.19 -9.10 4.51
N LEU A 122 5.09 -8.87 3.79
CA LEU A 122 4.79 -9.64 2.60
C LEU A 122 5.71 -9.25 1.45
N ASP A 123 6.22 -10.26 0.75
CA ASP A 123 6.97 -10.05 -0.48
C ASP A 123 6.03 -9.49 -1.56
N PHE A 124 6.36 -8.33 -2.12
CA PHE A 124 5.54 -7.66 -3.14
C PHE A 124 5.33 -8.48 -4.41
N ARG A 125 6.17 -9.52 -4.64
CA ARG A 125 6.04 -10.48 -5.73
C ARG A 125 5.03 -11.59 -5.47
N LYS A 126 4.54 -11.70 -4.23
CA LYS A 126 3.56 -12.70 -3.80
C LYS A 126 2.23 -12.03 -3.50
N GLY A 127 1.14 -12.69 -3.84
CA GLY A 127 -0.20 -12.19 -3.53
C GLY A 127 -0.51 -12.22 -2.04
N LYS A 128 -1.47 -11.42 -1.62
CA LYS A 128 -1.94 -11.30 -0.23
C LYS A 128 -3.01 -12.35 0.14
N LYS A 129 -3.54 -13.08 -0.84
CA LYS A 129 -4.69 -13.99 -0.68
C LYS A 129 -4.55 -14.94 0.51
N PHE A 130 -3.42 -15.61 0.62
CA PHE A 130 -3.19 -16.58 1.70
C PHE A 130 -3.33 -15.94 3.10
N VAL A 131 -2.73 -14.77 3.30
CA VAL A 131 -2.77 -14.08 4.59
C VAL A 131 -4.17 -13.57 4.88
N LEU A 132 -4.86 -13.02 3.89
CA LEU A 132 -6.23 -12.53 4.03
C LEU A 132 -7.20 -13.67 4.37
N GLU A 133 -7.10 -14.81 3.69
CA GLU A 133 -7.92 -16.00 3.99
C GLU A 133 -7.62 -16.57 5.39
N GLN A 134 -6.34 -16.75 5.70
CA GLN A 134 -5.95 -17.32 6.99
C GLN A 134 -6.41 -16.47 8.16
N ARG A 135 -6.35 -15.14 8.03
CA ARG A 135 -6.55 -14.23 9.14
C ARG A 135 -7.98 -13.69 9.23
N TYR A 136 -8.65 -13.51 8.10
CA TYR A 136 -9.92 -12.76 8.05
C TYR A 136 -11.10 -13.53 7.42
N LYS A 137 -10.92 -14.77 6.99
CA LYS A 137 -12.02 -15.58 6.44
C LYS A 137 -13.17 -15.68 7.42
N GLY A 138 -14.35 -15.31 6.96
CA GLY A 138 -15.58 -15.37 7.76
C GLY A 138 -15.77 -14.25 8.79
N THR A 139 -14.87 -13.27 8.86
CA THR A 139 -15.01 -12.15 9.80
C THR A 139 -16.04 -11.11 9.37
N GLY A 140 -16.32 -11.00 8.06
CA GLY A 140 -17.16 -9.95 7.50
C GLY A 140 -16.54 -8.55 7.52
N TYR A 141 -15.25 -8.40 7.83
CA TYR A 141 -14.56 -7.12 7.80
C TYR A 141 -14.40 -6.60 6.36
N VAL A 142 -14.30 -5.30 6.19
CA VAL A 142 -14.06 -4.66 4.89
C VAL A 142 -12.57 -4.72 4.58
N TRP A 143 -12.23 -5.08 3.34
CA TRP A 143 -10.89 -5.01 2.76
C TRP A 143 -10.81 -3.87 1.76
N LEU A 144 -9.84 -2.96 1.93
CA LEU A 144 -9.55 -1.84 1.03
C LEU A 144 -8.28 -2.14 0.23
N GLU A 145 -8.39 -2.10 -1.11
CA GLU A 145 -7.30 -2.43 -2.02
C GLU A 145 -7.46 -1.62 -3.31
N ASP A 146 -6.36 -1.08 -3.84
CA ASP A 146 -6.33 -0.36 -5.11
C ASP A 146 -6.03 -1.28 -6.32
N ASN A 147 -5.39 -2.42 -6.08
CA ASN A 147 -5.06 -3.39 -7.14
C ASN A 147 -6.20 -4.38 -7.35
N VAL A 148 -6.82 -4.33 -8.54
CA VAL A 148 -7.98 -5.19 -8.90
C VAL A 148 -7.66 -6.69 -8.74
N SER A 149 -6.47 -7.15 -9.12
CA SER A 149 -6.10 -8.56 -9.00
C SER A 149 -5.98 -9.02 -7.55
N HIS A 150 -5.58 -8.15 -6.64
CA HIS A 150 -5.54 -8.43 -5.20
C HIS A 150 -6.93 -8.29 -4.56
N ALA A 151 -7.76 -7.40 -5.07
CA ALA A 151 -9.14 -7.25 -4.63
C ALA A 151 -9.97 -8.50 -4.96
N GLU A 152 -9.73 -9.13 -6.13
CA GLU A 152 -10.41 -10.36 -6.56
C GLU A 152 -10.00 -11.59 -5.74
N ALA A 153 -8.78 -11.61 -5.21
CA ALA A 153 -8.35 -12.63 -4.27
C ALA A 153 -9.17 -12.65 -2.97
N GLY A 154 -9.87 -11.56 -2.69
CA GLY A 154 -10.74 -11.40 -1.52
C GLY A 154 -12.19 -11.85 -1.70
N ASP A 155 -12.60 -12.46 -2.81
CA ASP A 155 -14.02 -12.86 -3.03
C ASP A 155 -14.55 -13.95 -2.08
N GLU A 156 -13.67 -14.68 -1.39
CA GLU A 156 -14.02 -15.54 -0.26
C GLU A 156 -13.69 -14.91 1.12
N ALA A 157 -13.14 -13.72 1.13
CA ALA A 157 -12.81 -12.87 2.27
C ALA A 157 -13.68 -11.58 2.25
N PRO A 158 -13.58 -10.66 3.19
CA PRO A 158 -14.57 -9.62 3.46
C PRO A 158 -15.08 -8.83 2.25
N LYS A 159 -16.37 -8.44 2.29
CA LYS A 159 -17.08 -7.74 1.21
C LYS A 159 -16.33 -6.51 0.71
N ARG A 160 -16.11 -6.44 -0.61
CA ARG A 160 -15.45 -5.36 -1.34
C ARG A 160 -16.03 -3.97 -1.10
N ARG A 161 -15.17 -2.99 -1.05
CA ARG A 161 -15.39 -1.66 -1.65
C ARG A 161 -14.10 -1.21 -2.30
N THR A 162 -14.06 -1.18 -3.62
CA THR A 162 -13.09 -0.39 -4.38
C THR A 162 -13.40 1.06 -4.08
N MET A 163 -12.51 1.79 -3.45
CA MET A 163 -12.56 3.25 -3.49
C MET A 163 -12.01 3.65 -4.87
N GLN A 164 -12.91 3.76 -5.87
CA GLN A 164 -12.60 4.56 -7.04
C GLN A 164 -12.54 6.01 -6.55
N ALA A 165 -11.40 6.65 -6.82
CA ALA A 165 -11.29 8.09 -6.71
C ALA A 165 -12.42 8.74 -7.52
N MET A 166 -13.31 9.46 -6.83
CA MET A 166 -14.16 10.45 -7.45
C MET A 166 -13.39 11.76 -7.60
#